data_eb871a672198789530a37156fca54f63
#
_entry.id   eb871a672198789530a37156fca54f63
#
_cell.length_a   1.000
_cell.length_b   1.000
_cell.length_c   1.000
_cell.angle_alpha   90.00
_cell.angle_beta   90.00
_cell.angle_gamma   90.00
#
_symmetry.space_group_name_H-M   'P 1'
#
loop_
_entity.id
_entity.type
_entity.pdbx_description
1 polymer ?
#
loop_
_entity_poly.entity_id
_entity_poly.type
_entity_poly.pdbx_seq_one_letter_code
_entity_poly.pdbx_strand_id
1 'polypeptide(L)'
;EMGYGVSAVYNQNGALIIGALEYDIWKTGIIPNECIEVRSGVTDKLTRDTIKHGTVHGEIVKSPVIYIGESRTWQQGMMGFADIYNEYNTRLLWHGPIPFGWNSWYAYMKEIDMDKYMEASKFVSKTNFYDKNVSYINFDAFWNVGLTSEELLKAAEFVKERGQIPGAYIAPFAGWIKEDCIDDYVTYDTGERVRVDGF
;
A
#
# COMPACT_ATOMS: atom_id res chain seq x y z
N GLU A 1 19.29 5.03 -8.84
CA GLU A 1 18.17 5.22 -7.89
C GLU A 1 18.23 4.17 -6.79
N MET A 2 17.70 4.50 -5.63
CA MET A 2 17.60 3.58 -4.51
C MET A 2 16.25 2.85 -4.57
N GLY A 3 16.29 1.51 -4.54
CA GLY A 3 15.09 0.68 -4.32
C GLY A 3 14.84 0.45 -2.83
N TYR A 4 13.62 0.15 -2.44
CA TYR A 4 13.25 -0.10 -1.04
C TYR A 4 12.79 -1.53 -0.83
N GLY A 5 13.26 -2.12 0.24
CA GLY A 5 12.88 -3.46 0.66
C GLY A 5 13.48 -4.57 -0.20
N VAL A 6 13.16 -4.62 -1.47
CA VAL A 6 13.69 -5.61 -2.43
C VAL A 6 14.00 -4.97 -3.77
N SER A 7 15.07 -5.43 -4.43
CA SER A 7 15.48 -4.98 -5.76
C SER A 7 16.01 -6.13 -6.59
N ALA A 8 15.86 -6.00 -7.91
CA ALA A 8 16.41 -6.92 -8.89
C ALA A 8 17.41 -6.19 -9.79
N VAL A 9 18.61 -6.75 -9.94
CA VAL A 9 19.58 -6.35 -10.97
C VAL A 9 19.63 -7.47 -11.99
N TYR A 10 19.33 -7.18 -13.25
CA TYR A 10 19.18 -8.22 -14.26
C TYR A 10 19.66 -7.81 -15.65
N ASN A 11 19.98 -8.81 -16.45
CA ASN A 11 20.32 -8.70 -17.87
C ASN A 11 19.84 -9.96 -18.61
N GLN A 12 20.25 -10.13 -19.85
CA GLN A 12 19.89 -11.29 -20.69
C GLN A 12 20.44 -12.64 -20.16
N ASN A 13 21.39 -12.63 -19.23
CA ASN A 13 22.02 -13.84 -18.70
C ASN A 13 21.42 -14.28 -17.37
N GLY A 14 20.68 -13.42 -16.68
CA GLY A 14 20.07 -13.74 -15.40
C GLY A 14 19.72 -12.53 -14.56
N ALA A 15 19.31 -12.78 -13.34
CA ALA A 15 18.94 -11.79 -12.36
C ALA A 15 19.53 -12.12 -10.99
N LEU A 16 19.97 -11.07 -10.29
CA LEU A 16 20.34 -11.08 -8.89
C LEU A 16 19.27 -10.34 -8.11
N ILE A 17 18.68 -11.00 -7.11
CA ILE A 17 17.66 -10.43 -6.23
C ILE A 17 18.27 -10.17 -4.86
N ILE A 18 18.08 -8.99 -4.36
CA ILE A 18 18.54 -8.59 -3.02
C ILE A 18 17.37 -7.97 -2.29
N GLY A 19 17.09 -8.43 -1.07
CA GLY A 19 15.97 -7.93 -0.29
C GLY A 19 16.12 -8.12 1.20
N ALA A 20 15.48 -7.26 1.97
CA ALA A 20 15.36 -7.44 3.40
C ALA A 20 14.23 -8.44 3.71
N LEU A 21 14.44 -9.31 4.69
CA LEU A 21 13.41 -10.21 5.21
C LEU A 21 12.71 -9.65 6.45
N GLU A 22 13.21 -8.55 7.00
CA GLU A 22 12.69 -7.88 8.20
C GLU A 22 12.44 -6.40 7.92
N TYR A 23 11.29 -5.88 8.38
CA TYR A 23 10.87 -4.48 8.17
C TYR A 23 10.36 -3.81 9.45
N ASP A 24 10.42 -4.49 10.57
CA ASP A 24 9.89 -4.05 11.86
C ASP A 24 10.73 -2.91 12.49
N ILE A 25 12.04 -2.89 12.22
CA ILE A 25 12.96 -1.88 12.78
C ILE A 25 13.54 -0.98 11.69
N TRP A 26 13.91 -1.57 10.54
CA TRP A 26 14.71 -0.88 9.54
C TRP A 26 13.98 -0.67 8.22
N LYS A 27 13.94 0.57 7.74
CA LYS A 27 13.70 0.83 6.32
C LYS A 27 14.99 0.58 5.55
N THR A 28 14.97 -0.42 4.70
CA THR A 28 16.16 -0.86 3.95
C THR A 28 16.16 -0.27 2.54
N GLY A 29 17.22 0.43 2.20
CA GLY A 29 17.51 0.93 0.85
C GLY A 29 18.55 0.06 0.15
N ILE A 30 18.34 -0.19 -1.13
CA ILE A 30 19.23 -0.97 -2.00
C ILE A 30 19.65 -0.10 -3.18
N ILE A 31 20.94 0.14 -3.35
CA ILE A 31 21.49 1.04 -4.35
C ILE A 31 22.38 0.23 -5.30
N PRO A 32 21.92 -0.03 -6.53
CA PRO A 32 22.72 -0.68 -7.55
C PRO A 32 23.62 0.36 -8.25
N ASN A 33 24.90 0.33 -7.92
CA ASN A 33 25.96 1.09 -8.59
C ASN A 33 27.01 0.13 -9.13
N GLU A 34 28.28 0.50 -9.13
CA GLU A 34 29.43 -0.39 -9.44
C GLU A 34 29.49 -1.59 -8.47
N CYS A 35 29.05 -1.39 -7.25
CA CYS A 35 28.73 -2.42 -6.27
C CYS A 35 27.30 -2.22 -5.78
N ILE A 36 26.70 -3.27 -5.21
CA ILE A 36 25.37 -3.18 -4.61
C ILE A 36 25.53 -2.80 -3.14
N GLU A 37 25.04 -1.62 -2.79
CA GLU A 37 25.01 -1.17 -1.43
C GLU A 37 23.64 -1.47 -0.80
N VAL A 38 23.65 -2.03 0.40
CA VAL A 38 22.45 -2.20 1.23
C VAL A 38 22.59 -1.30 2.46
N ARG A 39 21.64 -0.41 2.66
CA ARG A 39 21.61 0.55 3.75
C ARG A 39 20.38 0.34 4.62
N SER A 40 20.56 0.21 5.93
CA SER A 40 19.47 0.12 6.91
C SER A 40 19.23 1.47 7.58
N GLY A 41 17.95 1.82 7.81
CA GLY A 41 17.55 3.08 8.42
C GLY A 41 17.67 4.28 7.47
N VAL A 42 17.25 4.11 6.22
CA VAL A 42 17.28 5.17 5.22
C VAL A 42 16.08 6.09 5.30
N THR A 43 16.29 7.37 5.00
CA THR A 43 15.25 8.37 4.70
C THR A 43 15.41 8.84 3.26
N ASP A 44 14.32 9.24 2.60
CA ASP A 44 14.35 9.70 1.22
C ASP A 44 13.26 10.71 0.92
N LYS A 45 13.64 11.81 0.29
CA LYS A 45 12.73 12.86 -0.16
C LYS A 45 11.73 12.38 -1.21
N LEU A 46 12.11 11.44 -2.07
CA LEU A 46 11.22 10.90 -3.11
C LEU A 46 10.03 10.16 -2.52
N THR A 47 10.21 9.49 -1.39
CA THR A 47 9.15 8.81 -0.65
C THR A 47 8.49 9.70 0.40
N ARG A 48 8.83 10.99 0.44
CA ARG A 48 8.41 11.96 1.46
C ARG A 48 8.79 11.57 2.89
N ASP A 49 9.65 10.59 3.05
CA ASP A 49 10.15 10.09 4.32
C ASP A 49 11.46 10.81 4.66
N THR A 50 11.33 12.01 5.17
CA THR A 50 12.45 12.91 5.47
C THR A 50 12.71 13.07 6.96
N ILE A 51 11.84 12.53 7.80
CA ILE A 51 11.91 12.64 9.25
C ILE A 51 12.65 11.42 9.81
N LYS A 52 13.48 11.63 10.83
CA LYS A 52 14.14 10.54 11.55
C LYS A 52 13.09 9.79 12.40
N HIS A 53 13.02 8.47 12.23
CA HIS A 53 12.06 7.61 12.93
C HIS A 53 12.57 7.08 14.30
N GLY A 54 13.59 7.67 14.84
CA GLY A 54 14.19 7.25 16.09
C GLY A 54 15.58 6.67 15.92
N THR A 55 16.09 6.06 16.97
CA THR A 55 17.42 5.46 17.04
C THR A 55 17.39 4.13 17.76
N VAL A 56 18.19 3.20 17.29
CA VAL A 56 18.42 1.92 17.96
C VAL A 56 19.70 2.00 18.78
N HIS A 57 19.63 1.63 20.04
CA HIS A 57 20.76 1.65 20.97
C HIS A 57 20.99 0.24 21.54
N GLY A 58 22.25 -0.14 21.73
CA GLY A 58 22.64 -1.39 22.34
C GLY A 58 24.14 -1.67 22.18
N GLU A 59 24.65 -2.62 22.92
CA GLU A 59 26.03 -3.11 22.73
C GLU A 59 26.19 -3.79 21.36
N ILE A 60 25.10 -4.40 20.85
CA ILE A 60 25.03 -5.01 19.53
C ILE A 60 23.82 -4.44 18.82
N VAL A 61 24.04 -3.82 17.68
CA VAL A 61 23.00 -3.37 16.75
C VAL A 61 23.02 -4.30 15.54
N LYS A 62 21.89 -4.94 15.25
CA LYS A 62 21.76 -5.87 14.12
C LYS A 62 21.11 -5.15 12.93
N SER A 63 21.62 -5.41 11.72
CA SER A 63 20.92 -5.12 10.48
C SER A 63 19.73 -6.07 10.31
N PRO A 64 18.75 -5.78 9.42
CA PRO A 64 17.80 -6.80 9.00
C PRO A 64 18.53 -7.96 8.31
N VAL A 65 17.90 -9.12 8.32
CA VAL A 65 18.37 -10.26 7.52
C VAL A 65 18.18 -9.93 6.03
N ILE A 66 19.25 -10.12 5.27
CA ILE A 66 19.28 -9.81 3.84
C ILE A 66 19.30 -11.11 3.03
N TYR A 67 18.31 -11.23 2.16
CA TYR A 67 18.25 -12.26 1.14
C TYR A 67 19.09 -11.85 -0.06
N ILE A 68 19.87 -12.77 -0.60
CA ILE A 68 20.58 -12.64 -1.88
C ILE A 68 20.33 -13.93 -2.66
N GLY A 69 19.75 -13.82 -3.86
CA GLY A 69 19.43 -14.97 -4.69
C GLY A 69 19.64 -14.72 -6.16
N GLU A 70 20.05 -15.75 -6.89
CA GLU A 70 20.20 -15.76 -8.35
C GLU A 70 19.03 -16.48 -9.02
N SER A 71 18.65 -16.05 -10.22
CA SER A 71 17.62 -16.68 -11.03
C SER A 71 17.83 -16.40 -12.51
N ARG A 72 17.13 -17.16 -13.37
CA ARG A 72 17.19 -16.94 -14.82
C ARG A 72 16.50 -15.66 -15.25
N THR A 73 15.42 -15.28 -14.56
CA THR A 73 14.66 -14.07 -14.83
C THR A 73 14.35 -13.35 -13.53
N TRP A 74 14.22 -12.03 -13.58
CA TRP A 74 13.89 -11.25 -12.40
C TRP A 74 12.52 -11.65 -11.80
N GLN A 75 11.54 -12.05 -12.63
CA GLN A 75 10.24 -12.51 -12.16
C GLN A 75 10.36 -13.78 -11.30
N GLN A 76 11.12 -14.78 -11.78
CA GLN A 76 11.36 -16.00 -11.01
C GLN A 76 12.11 -15.70 -9.71
N GLY A 77 13.08 -14.80 -9.78
CA GLY A 77 13.84 -14.39 -8.60
C GLY A 77 12.99 -13.67 -7.55
N MET A 78 12.09 -12.77 -7.99
CA MET A 78 11.15 -12.10 -7.09
C MET A 78 10.13 -13.07 -6.47
N MET A 79 9.68 -14.08 -7.20
CA MET A 79 8.84 -15.15 -6.65
C MET A 79 9.59 -15.95 -5.59
N GLY A 80 10.85 -16.35 -5.88
CA GLY A 80 11.69 -17.04 -4.92
C GLY A 80 11.95 -16.23 -3.64
N PHE A 81 12.17 -14.91 -3.78
CA PHE A 81 12.24 -14.01 -2.64
C PHE A 81 10.95 -14.02 -1.83
N ALA A 82 9.79 -13.95 -2.49
CA ALA A 82 8.49 -13.94 -1.83
C ALA A 82 8.23 -15.26 -1.07
N ASP A 83 8.65 -16.39 -1.61
CA ASP A 83 8.53 -17.70 -0.94
C ASP A 83 9.37 -17.74 0.35
N ILE A 84 10.64 -17.33 0.27
CA ILE A 84 11.53 -17.25 1.44
C ILE A 84 11.01 -16.22 2.45
N TYR A 85 10.52 -15.07 1.98
CA TYR A 85 9.92 -14.06 2.86
C TYR A 85 8.71 -14.63 3.62
N ASN A 86 7.86 -15.42 2.96
CA ASN A 86 6.70 -16.06 3.59
C ASN A 86 7.10 -17.17 4.60
N GLU A 87 8.21 -17.84 4.39
CA GLU A 87 8.76 -18.82 5.37
C GLU A 87 9.34 -18.09 6.58
N TYR A 88 10.00 -16.96 6.37
CA TYR A 88 10.66 -16.18 7.40
C TYR A 88 9.66 -15.38 8.26
N ASN A 89 8.59 -14.86 7.63
CA ASN A 89 7.57 -14.04 8.27
C ASN A 89 6.23 -14.77 8.36
N THR A 90 5.50 -14.52 9.45
CA THR A 90 4.15 -15.07 9.60
C THR A 90 3.24 -14.51 8.51
N ARG A 91 2.77 -15.37 7.64
CA ARG A 91 1.87 -15.02 6.54
C ARG A 91 0.46 -14.76 7.07
N LEU A 92 -0.14 -13.63 6.69
CA LEU A 92 -1.57 -13.44 6.79
C LEU A 92 -2.27 -14.30 5.73
N LEU A 93 -3.04 -15.29 6.20
CA LEU A 93 -3.82 -16.14 5.30
C LEU A 93 -5.07 -15.38 4.85
N TRP A 94 -5.19 -15.16 3.54
CA TRP A 94 -6.39 -14.64 2.94
C TRP A 94 -7.34 -15.80 2.62
N HIS A 95 -8.52 -15.82 3.25
CA HIS A 95 -9.54 -16.86 3.08
C HIS A 95 -10.72 -16.41 2.22
N GLY A 96 -10.74 -15.15 1.81
CA GLY A 96 -11.78 -14.60 0.96
C GLY A 96 -11.50 -14.75 -0.54
N PRO A 97 -12.46 -14.42 -1.40
CA PRO A 97 -12.22 -14.31 -2.83
C PRO A 97 -11.20 -13.21 -3.10
N ILE A 98 -10.44 -13.36 -4.18
CA ILE A 98 -9.51 -12.29 -4.62
C ILE A 98 -10.34 -11.03 -4.89
N PRO A 99 -10.04 -9.89 -4.24
CA PRO A 99 -10.77 -8.66 -4.47
C PRO A 99 -10.64 -8.24 -5.94
N PHE A 100 -11.77 -8.12 -6.62
CA PHE A 100 -11.83 -7.65 -7.99
C PHE A 100 -13.00 -6.69 -8.16
N GLY A 101 -12.84 -5.64 -8.95
CA GLY A 101 -13.93 -4.70 -9.13
C GLY A 101 -13.51 -3.43 -9.85
N TRP A 102 -14.23 -2.37 -9.58
CA TRP A 102 -14.06 -1.06 -10.18
C TRP A 102 -13.58 -0.05 -9.14
N ASN A 103 -12.72 0.87 -9.59
CA ASN A 103 -12.17 1.96 -8.79
C ASN A 103 -12.40 3.29 -9.50
N SER A 104 -12.80 4.33 -8.77
CA SER A 104 -13.21 5.60 -9.34
C SER A 104 -12.07 6.47 -9.87
N TRP A 105 -10.84 6.28 -9.40
CA TRP A 105 -9.76 7.24 -9.63
C TRP A 105 -9.45 7.48 -11.11
N TYR A 106 -9.20 6.42 -11.87
CA TYR A 106 -8.83 6.57 -13.27
C TYR A 106 -9.98 7.02 -14.18
N ALA A 107 -11.22 6.85 -13.74
CA ALA A 107 -12.37 7.27 -14.50
C ALA A 107 -12.73 8.74 -14.23
N TYR A 108 -12.67 9.19 -12.99
CA TYR A 108 -13.23 10.47 -12.57
C TYR A 108 -12.31 11.33 -11.70
N MET A 109 -11.24 10.77 -11.12
CA MET A 109 -10.34 11.50 -10.23
C MET A 109 -11.12 12.27 -9.14
N LYS A 110 -10.92 13.59 -9.10
CA LYS A 110 -11.56 14.49 -8.14
C LYS A 110 -13.04 14.77 -8.43
N GLU A 111 -13.51 14.39 -9.61
CA GLU A 111 -14.87 14.69 -10.07
C GLU A 111 -15.85 13.55 -9.77
N ILE A 112 -15.50 12.66 -8.85
CA ILE A 112 -16.38 11.58 -8.41
C ILE A 112 -17.58 12.16 -7.64
N ASP A 113 -18.76 11.68 -7.97
CA ASP A 113 -20.02 11.97 -7.29
C ASP A 113 -20.83 10.68 -7.10
N MET A 114 -21.94 10.78 -6.38
CA MET A 114 -22.82 9.66 -6.09
C MET A 114 -23.39 9.02 -7.37
N ASP A 115 -23.82 9.82 -8.35
CA ASP A 115 -24.44 9.31 -9.57
C ASP A 115 -23.46 8.50 -10.41
N LYS A 116 -22.25 9.01 -10.61
CA LYS A 116 -21.17 8.29 -11.33
C LYS A 116 -20.82 6.96 -10.67
N TYR A 117 -20.77 6.95 -9.34
CA TYR A 117 -20.52 5.73 -8.58
C TYR A 117 -21.64 4.70 -8.75
N MET A 118 -22.89 5.16 -8.66
CA MET A 118 -24.06 4.30 -8.86
C MET A 118 -24.18 3.80 -10.30
N GLU A 119 -23.82 4.60 -11.29
CA GLU A 119 -23.75 4.20 -12.70
C GLU A 119 -22.69 3.13 -12.93
N ALA A 120 -21.50 3.30 -12.35
CA ALA A 120 -20.45 2.29 -12.40
C ALA A 120 -20.91 0.95 -11.77
N SER A 121 -21.57 1.01 -10.63
CA SER A 121 -22.19 -0.17 -9.99
C SER A 121 -23.18 -0.86 -10.91
N LYS A 122 -24.12 -0.11 -11.53
CA LYS A 122 -25.09 -0.63 -12.51
C LYS A 122 -24.40 -1.27 -13.72
N PHE A 123 -23.34 -0.63 -14.22
CA PHE A 123 -22.59 -1.16 -15.36
C PHE A 123 -21.91 -2.47 -15.01
N VAL A 124 -21.14 -2.47 -13.93
CA VAL A 124 -20.39 -3.64 -13.46
C VAL A 124 -21.31 -4.81 -13.18
N SER A 125 -22.50 -4.59 -12.59
CA SER A 125 -23.47 -5.65 -12.30
C SER A 125 -24.04 -6.34 -13.55
N LYS A 126 -23.91 -5.74 -14.73
CA LYS A 126 -24.37 -6.30 -16.01
C LYS A 126 -23.26 -7.00 -16.80
N THR A 127 -22.03 -6.96 -16.32
CA THR A 127 -20.89 -7.58 -16.99
C THR A 127 -20.75 -9.03 -16.57
N ASN A 128 -20.39 -9.93 -17.50
CA ASN A 128 -20.18 -11.35 -17.22
C ASN A 128 -18.83 -11.64 -16.52
N PHE A 129 -18.10 -10.63 -16.13
CA PHE A 129 -16.82 -10.82 -15.42
C PHE A 129 -16.98 -11.51 -14.06
N TYR A 130 -18.21 -11.60 -13.53
CA TYR A 130 -18.48 -11.89 -12.13
C TYR A 130 -19.41 -13.07 -11.90
N ASP A 131 -19.54 -13.98 -12.83
CA ASP A 131 -20.43 -15.15 -12.72
C ASP A 131 -20.27 -15.96 -11.42
N LYS A 132 -19.20 -15.76 -10.67
CA LYS A 132 -18.93 -16.50 -9.43
C LYS A 132 -18.27 -15.67 -8.32
N ASN A 133 -17.97 -14.40 -8.52
CA ASN A 133 -17.20 -13.59 -7.56
C ASN A 133 -17.93 -12.29 -7.21
N VAL A 134 -17.86 -11.93 -5.96
CA VAL A 134 -18.35 -10.64 -5.49
C VAL A 134 -17.47 -9.53 -6.07
N SER A 135 -18.08 -8.55 -6.72
CA SER A 135 -17.37 -7.38 -7.22
C SER A 135 -17.30 -6.27 -6.19
N TYR A 136 -16.18 -5.60 -6.14
CA TYR A 136 -15.97 -4.42 -5.33
C TYR A 136 -16.20 -3.17 -6.16
N ILE A 137 -16.94 -2.23 -5.61
CA ILE A 137 -17.12 -0.90 -6.19
C ILE A 137 -16.51 0.09 -5.22
N ASN A 138 -15.34 0.63 -5.59
CA ASN A 138 -14.49 1.37 -4.67
C ASN A 138 -14.48 2.87 -4.97
N PHE A 139 -14.78 3.67 -3.96
CA PHE A 139 -14.44 5.08 -3.95
C PHE A 139 -12.95 5.24 -3.66
N ASP A 140 -12.23 5.86 -4.56
CA ASP A 140 -10.85 6.29 -4.35
C ASP A 140 -10.78 7.65 -3.64
N ALA A 141 -9.61 8.26 -3.59
CA ALA A 141 -9.39 9.57 -3.01
C ALA A 141 -10.45 10.61 -3.41
N PHE A 142 -10.65 11.60 -2.57
CA PHE A 142 -11.65 12.67 -2.69
C PHE A 142 -13.12 12.29 -2.40
N TRP A 143 -13.45 11.05 -2.13
CA TRP A 143 -14.80 10.67 -1.71
C TRP A 143 -15.28 11.47 -0.48
N ASN A 144 -14.40 11.74 0.45
CA ASN A 144 -14.66 12.50 1.69
C ASN A 144 -14.74 14.03 1.47
N VAL A 145 -14.46 14.51 0.24
CA VAL A 145 -14.53 15.93 -0.12
C VAL A 145 -15.74 16.21 -0.99
N GLY A 146 -16.05 15.31 -1.90
CA GLY A 146 -17.10 15.47 -2.92
C GLY A 146 -18.47 14.95 -2.49
N LEU A 147 -18.55 14.18 -1.40
CA LEU A 147 -19.77 13.51 -0.93
C LEU A 147 -20.07 13.85 0.52
N THR A 148 -21.33 14.06 0.81
CA THR A 148 -21.81 14.07 2.19
C THR A 148 -21.90 12.67 2.76
N SER A 149 -21.92 12.52 4.07
CA SER A 149 -22.08 11.22 4.73
C SER A 149 -23.39 10.52 4.33
N GLU A 150 -24.46 11.29 4.08
CA GLU A 150 -25.74 10.74 3.64
C GLU A 150 -25.66 10.18 2.21
N GLU A 151 -25.01 10.91 1.29
CA GLU A 151 -24.80 10.44 -0.08
C GLU A 151 -23.91 9.19 -0.12
N LEU A 152 -22.87 9.16 0.70
CA LEU A 152 -21.98 8.00 0.81
C LEU A 152 -22.75 6.76 1.31
N LEU A 153 -23.59 6.91 2.33
CA LEU A 153 -24.43 5.82 2.83
C LEU A 153 -25.40 5.32 1.77
N LYS A 154 -26.12 6.21 1.08
CA LYS A 154 -27.04 5.86 -0.02
C LYS A 154 -26.33 5.12 -1.15
N ALA A 155 -25.16 5.58 -1.53
CA ALA A 155 -24.34 4.93 -2.56
C ALA A 155 -23.88 3.54 -2.12
N ALA A 156 -23.47 3.38 -0.87
CA ALA A 156 -23.07 2.09 -0.32
C ALA A 156 -24.23 1.09 -0.24
N GLU A 157 -25.41 1.54 0.19
CA GLU A 157 -26.63 0.71 0.19
C GLU A 157 -27.01 0.27 -1.22
N PHE A 158 -27.00 1.19 -2.17
CA PHE A 158 -27.28 0.92 -3.58
C PHE A 158 -26.37 -0.16 -4.17
N VAL A 159 -25.09 -0.16 -3.81
CA VAL A 159 -24.10 -1.18 -4.23
C VAL A 159 -24.41 -2.53 -3.58
N LYS A 160 -24.70 -2.54 -2.28
CA LYS A 160 -25.05 -3.76 -1.53
C LYS A 160 -26.30 -4.45 -2.06
N GLU A 161 -27.33 -3.68 -2.45
CA GLU A 161 -28.56 -4.22 -3.06
C GLU A 161 -28.33 -4.99 -4.36
N ARG A 162 -27.19 -4.77 -5.01
CA ARG A 162 -26.74 -5.47 -6.23
C ARG A 162 -25.83 -6.65 -5.95
N GLY A 163 -25.66 -7.04 -4.70
CA GLY A 163 -24.77 -8.11 -4.30
C GLY A 163 -23.28 -7.76 -4.44
N GLN A 164 -22.96 -6.47 -4.55
CA GLN A 164 -21.59 -5.96 -4.66
C GLN A 164 -21.09 -5.46 -3.29
N ILE A 165 -19.78 -5.27 -3.15
CA ILE A 165 -19.17 -4.75 -1.93
C ILE A 165 -18.76 -3.28 -2.17
N PRO A 166 -19.32 -2.31 -1.43
CA PRO A 166 -18.84 -0.94 -1.46
C PRO A 166 -17.48 -0.85 -0.78
N GLY A 167 -16.56 -0.11 -1.36
CA GLY A 167 -15.25 0.17 -0.81
C GLY A 167 -14.95 1.66 -0.75
N ALA A 168 -14.03 2.06 0.10
CA ALA A 168 -13.50 3.40 0.16
C ALA A 168 -11.97 3.37 0.34
N TYR A 169 -11.30 4.29 -0.31
CA TYR A 169 -9.87 4.51 -0.11
C TYR A 169 -9.62 5.25 1.20
N ILE A 170 -8.65 4.79 1.94
CA ILE A 170 -8.12 5.50 3.11
C ILE A 170 -6.59 5.50 3.08
N ALA A 171 -5.99 6.54 3.63
CA ALA A 171 -4.56 6.64 3.87
C ALA A 171 -4.31 6.59 5.39
N PRO A 172 -4.17 5.38 5.99
CA PRO A 172 -4.18 5.23 7.45
C PRO A 172 -2.97 5.84 8.15
N PHE A 173 -1.89 6.10 7.40
CA PHE A 173 -0.63 6.63 7.93
C PHE A 173 -0.25 7.98 7.32
N ALA A 174 -1.15 8.62 6.58
CA ALA A 174 -0.93 9.93 6.00
C ALA A 174 -2.17 10.81 6.20
N GLY A 175 -2.00 11.92 6.88
CA GLY A 175 -3.03 12.97 6.94
C GLY A 175 -2.96 13.83 5.67
N TRP A 176 -3.98 13.79 4.84
CA TRP A 176 -4.19 14.81 3.82
C TRP A 176 -5.05 15.88 4.44
N ILE A 177 -4.36 16.89 4.98
CA ILE A 177 -4.97 17.88 5.84
C ILE A 177 -5.91 18.77 5.01
N LYS A 178 -7.15 18.85 5.48
CA LYS A 178 -7.98 20.02 5.29
C LYS A 178 -7.72 20.98 6.47
N GLU A 179 -7.90 22.27 6.21
CA GLU A 179 -7.83 23.30 7.26
C GLU A 179 -8.71 22.96 8.48
N ASP A 180 -9.79 22.21 8.26
CA ASP A 180 -10.76 21.77 9.27
C ASP A 180 -10.25 20.66 10.19
N CYS A 181 -9.17 19.96 9.84
CA CYS A 181 -8.59 18.86 10.62
C CYS A 181 -7.27 19.27 11.30
N ILE A 182 -6.98 20.55 11.35
CA ILE A 182 -5.71 21.07 11.89
C ILE A 182 -5.53 20.76 13.38
N ASP A 183 -6.62 20.52 14.08
CA ASP A 183 -6.64 20.17 15.50
C ASP A 183 -6.71 18.66 15.75
N ASP A 184 -6.75 17.83 14.70
CA ASP A 184 -6.71 16.39 14.84
C ASP A 184 -5.31 15.92 15.23
N TYR A 185 -5.25 14.88 16.04
CA TYR A 185 -4.04 14.31 16.59
C TYR A 185 -3.99 12.82 16.38
N VAL A 186 -2.81 12.32 16.01
CA VAL A 186 -2.44 10.92 16.18
C VAL A 186 -1.91 10.74 17.60
N THR A 187 -2.37 9.74 18.32
CA THR A 187 -1.89 9.45 19.67
C THR A 187 -1.04 8.19 19.63
N TYR A 188 0.21 8.29 20.11
CA TYR A 188 1.04 7.14 20.35
C TYR A 188 0.51 6.28 21.50
N ASP A 189 0.98 5.05 21.61
CA ASP A 189 0.72 4.16 22.74
C ASP A 189 1.19 4.74 24.09
N THR A 190 2.17 5.62 24.08
CA THR A 190 2.65 6.41 25.21
C THR A 190 1.64 7.47 25.68
N GLY A 191 0.58 7.74 24.91
CA GLY A 191 -0.37 8.82 25.16
C GLY A 191 0.07 10.20 24.64
N GLU A 192 1.25 10.30 24.06
CA GLU A 192 1.72 11.52 23.41
C GLU A 192 0.92 11.80 22.13
N ARG A 193 0.53 13.06 21.93
CA ARG A 193 -0.23 13.50 20.76
C ARG A 193 0.68 14.20 19.76
N VAL A 194 0.57 13.78 18.52
CA VAL A 194 1.26 14.42 17.38
C VAL A 194 0.20 15.01 16.46
N ARG A 195 0.37 16.27 16.12
CA ARG A 195 -0.54 16.94 15.18
C ARG A 195 -0.41 16.35 13.79
N VAL A 196 -1.53 16.22 13.10
CA VAL A 196 -1.60 15.66 11.73
C VAL A 196 -0.89 16.55 10.71
N ASP A 197 -0.72 17.85 10.98
CA ASP A 197 0.04 18.79 10.14
C ASP A 197 1.58 18.56 10.17
N GLY A 198 2.03 17.66 11.00
CA GLY A 198 3.45 17.26 11.11
C GLY A 198 3.86 16.06 10.22
N PHE A 199 2.92 15.54 9.38
CA PHE A 199 3.16 14.38 8.51
C PHE A 199 3.26 14.75 7.04
#